data_9305e09a32dd00a7eba8b6978d067d65
#
_entry.id   9305e09a32dd00a7eba8b6978d067d65
#
_cell.length_a   1.000
_cell.length_b   1.000
_cell.length_c   1.000
_cell.angle_alpha   90.00
_cell.angle_beta   90.00
_cell.angle_gamma   90.00
#
_symmetry.space_group_name_H-M   'P 1'
#
loop_
_entity.id
_entity.type
_entity.pdbx_description
1 polymer ?
#
loop_
_entity_poly.entity_id
_entity_poly.type
_entity_poly.pdbx_seq_one_letter_code
_entity_poly.pdbx_strand_id
1 'polypeptide(L)'
;MNVNGKATRSIWLEPNGWSVGVIDQTALPHRLVTMRLTTLDEAAHAIRAMVIRGAPLIGATAAYGVALAVREDASDESLERAYAVLLATRPTAINLKWALDEMMAAVRNRPRAERNAAAYRRAAEICEEDIAINTGIGRSGLPLIEALAARKKPRECVNVLTHCNAGWLAAVDIGTATAPIYMAHDHGIPIHVFADETRPRNQGASLTAWELGQHGVPHTLIADNTGGHLMQHGLVDVVIVGTDRVTANGDVCNKIGTYLKALAARDNNVPFYVALPSPTIDFAVADGVAEIPIEQRAADEVATVTGRTAEGRIETVRIAPDGTSVANYGFDVTPARLVTGLITERGVIAASRAALAGAFPKRAGAAK
;
A
#
# COMPACT_ATOMS: atom_id res chain seq x y z
N MET A 1 -7.24 -13.05 0.25
CA MET A 1 -8.25 -12.61 1.26
C MET A 1 -9.66 -13.05 0.84
N ASN A 2 -10.65 -12.92 1.70
CA ASN A 2 -12.03 -13.32 1.39
C ASN A 2 -12.91 -12.13 1.05
N VAL A 3 -13.70 -12.27 -0.03
CA VAL A 3 -14.75 -11.33 -0.38
C VAL A 3 -16.03 -12.12 -0.61
N ASN A 4 -17.07 -11.85 0.17
CA ASN A 4 -18.32 -12.63 0.14
C ASN A 4 -18.09 -14.15 0.25
N GLY A 5 -17.12 -14.58 1.06
CA GLY A 5 -16.78 -15.99 1.28
C GLY A 5 -15.92 -16.64 0.17
N LYS A 6 -15.47 -15.87 -0.82
CA LYS A 6 -14.59 -16.35 -1.91
C LYS A 6 -13.17 -15.83 -1.73
N ALA A 7 -12.18 -16.71 -1.86
CA ALA A 7 -10.78 -16.31 -1.93
C ALA A 7 -10.57 -15.38 -3.15
N THR A 8 -10.04 -14.19 -2.90
CA THR A 8 -9.92 -13.13 -3.89
C THR A 8 -8.56 -12.45 -3.75
N ARG A 9 -7.88 -12.20 -4.86
CA ARG A 9 -6.68 -11.36 -4.96
C ARG A 9 -7.02 -10.02 -5.60
N SER A 10 -6.19 -9.02 -5.41
CA SER A 10 -6.37 -7.70 -6.03
C SER A 10 -6.01 -7.69 -7.51
N ILE A 11 -5.15 -8.62 -7.93
CA ILE A 11 -4.71 -8.85 -9.31
C ILE A 11 -4.52 -10.34 -9.56
N TRP A 12 -4.89 -10.82 -10.74
CA TRP A 12 -4.76 -12.24 -11.13
C TRP A 12 -4.62 -12.39 -12.65
N LEU A 13 -3.98 -13.48 -13.06
CA LEU A 13 -3.99 -13.90 -14.46
C LEU A 13 -5.34 -14.58 -14.76
N GLU A 14 -6.00 -14.15 -15.81
CA GLU A 14 -7.30 -14.72 -16.24
C GLU A 14 -7.13 -16.16 -16.78
N PRO A 15 -8.20 -16.98 -16.78
CA PRO A 15 -8.14 -18.36 -17.26
C PRO A 15 -7.69 -18.53 -18.72
N ASN A 16 -7.74 -17.46 -19.52
CA ASN A 16 -7.22 -17.46 -20.90
C ASN A 16 -5.69 -17.49 -20.98
N GLY A 17 -5.00 -17.36 -19.82
CA GLY A 17 -3.55 -17.46 -19.69
C GLY A 17 -2.77 -16.22 -20.12
N TRP A 18 -3.44 -15.08 -20.42
CA TRP A 18 -2.74 -13.89 -20.87
C TRP A 18 -3.34 -12.55 -20.42
N SER A 19 -4.65 -12.38 -20.34
CA SER A 19 -5.22 -11.15 -19.83
C SER A 19 -5.21 -11.13 -18.30
N VAL A 20 -5.27 -9.94 -17.73
CA VAL A 20 -5.07 -9.73 -16.29
C VAL A 20 -6.33 -9.13 -15.69
N GLY A 21 -6.88 -9.77 -14.67
CA GLY A 21 -8.00 -9.26 -13.89
C GLY A 21 -7.50 -8.38 -12.75
N VAL A 22 -8.18 -7.27 -12.48
CA VAL A 22 -7.94 -6.40 -11.33
C VAL A 22 -9.24 -5.95 -10.70
N ILE A 23 -9.22 -5.61 -9.41
CA ILE A 23 -10.35 -4.96 -8.76
C ILE A 23 -10.28 -3.46 -9.07
N ASP A 24 -11.37 -2.91 -9.61
CA ASP A 24 -11.52 -1.45 -9.76
C ASP A 24 -11.82 -0.81 -8.39
N GLN A 25 -10.77 -0.29 -7.76
CA GLN A 25 -10.87 0.32 -6.44
C GLN A 25 -11.56 1.69 -6.46
N THR A 26 -11.75 2.29 -7.63
CA THR A 26 -12.49 3.57 -7.74
C THR A 26 -14.00 3.39 -7.53
N ALA A 27 -14.51 2.18 -7.72
CA ALA A 27 -15.91 1.84 -7.50
C ALA A 27 -16.23 1.49 -6.03
N LEU A 28 -15.21 1.21 -5.21
CA LEU A 28 -15.35 0.91 -3.78
C LEU A 28 -15.62 2.20 -2.96
N PRO A 29 -16.35 2.12 -1.84
CA PRO A 29 -16.93 0.92 -1.22
C PRO A 29 -18.30 0.52 -1.80
N HIS A 30 -18.81 1.25 -2.77
CA HIS A 30 -20.21 1.17 -3.20
C HIS A 30 -20.49 -0.03 -4.09
N ARG A 31 -19.53 -0.44 -4.90
CA ARG A 31 -19.63 -1.59 -5.82
C ARG A 31 -18.29 -2.30 -5.93
N LEU A 32 -18.31 -3.62 -5.87
CA LEU A 32 -17.17 -4.43 -6.24
C LEU A 32 -17.23 -4.67 -7.76
N VAL A 33 -16.32 -4.05 -8.47
CA VAL A 33 -16.19 -4.16 -9.93
C VAL A 33 -14.81 -4.72 -10.25
N THR A 34 -14.75 -5.63 -11.21
CA THR A 34 -13.50 -6.13 -11.75
C THR A 34 -13.28 -5.58 -13.16
N MET A 35 -12.04 -5.29 -13.50
CA MET A 35 -11.62 -4.81 -14.80
C MET A 35 -10.63 -5.81 -15.40
N ARG A 36 -10.68 -6.01 -16.72
CA ARG A 36 -9.71 -6.84 -17.44
C ARG A 36 -8.75 -5.95 -18.19
N LEU A 37 -7.45 -6.18 -18.00
CA LEU A 37 -6.36 -5.52 -18.71
C LEU A 37 -5.87 -6.44 -19.83
N THR A 38 -5.78 -5.91 -21.04
CA THR A 38 -5.41 -6.64 -22.26
C THR A 38 -4.26 -6.01 -23.02
N THR A 39 -3.93 -4.74 -22.70
CA THR A 39 -2.89 -3.95 -23.34
C THR A 39 -1.98 -3.24 -22.33
N LEU A 40 -0.81 -2.81 -22.79
CA LEU A 40 0.08 -1.92 -22.02
C LEU A 40 -0.64 -0.63 -21.57
N ASP A 41 -1.40 -0.02 -22.49
CA ASP A 41 -2.04 1.26 -22.22
C ASP A 41 -3.16 1.15 -21.18
N GLU A 42 -3.89 0.02 -21.15
CA GLU A 42 -4.86 -0.28 -20.09
C GLU A 42 -4.19 -0.46 -18.73
N ALA A 43 -3.04 -1.15 -18.66
CA ALA A 43 -2.27 -1.29 -17.43
C ALA A 43 -1.73 0.07 -16.95
N ALA A 44 -1.19 0.90 -17.85
CA ALA A 44 -0.74 2.24 -17.53
C ALA A 44 -1.89 3.15 -17.07
N HIS A 45 -3.07 3.04 -17.70
CA HIS A 45 -4.27 3.76 -17.30
C HIS A 45 -4.72 3.34 -15.89
N ALA A 46 -4.77 2.03 -15.60
CA ALA A 46 -5.18 1.50 -14.31
C ALA A 46 -4.32 2.05 -13.16
N ILE A 47 -3.01 2.22 -13.37
CA ILE A 47 -2.09 2.83 -12.41
C ILE A 47 -2.33 4.35 -12.29
N ARG A 48 -2.40 5.06 -13.42
CA ARG A 48 -2.53 6.53 -13.45
C ARG A 48 -3.86 7.01 -12.89
N ALA A 49 -4.96 6.36 -13.28
CA ALA A 49 -6.31 6.68 -12.84
C ALA A 49 -6.63 6.13 -11.43
N MET A 50 -5.67 5.40 -10.83
CA MET A 50 -5.86 4.76 -9.53
C MET A 50 -7.02 3.75 -9.49
N VAL A 51 -7.30 3.09 -10.62
CA VAL A 51 -8.13 1.88 -10.65
C VAL A 51 -7.52 0.83 -9.72
N ILE A 52 -6.20 0.73 -9.75
CA ILE A 52 -5.38 0.06 -8.74
C ILE A 52 -4.45 1.07 -8.05
N ARG A 53 -4.10 0.84 -6.78
CA ARG A 53 -3.22 1.70 -6.00
C ARG A 53 -2.56 0.89 -4.88
N GLY A 54 -1.55 1.51 -4.22
CA GLY A 54 -0.70 0.85 -3.22
C GLY A 54 0.62 0.42 -3.85
N ALA A 55 1.72 0.63 -3.11
CA ALA A 55 3.06 0.45 -3.65
C ALA A 55 3.29 -0.96 -4.23
N PRO A 56 2.95 -2.07 -3.52
CA PRO A 56 3.12 -3.42 -4.06
C PRO A 56 2.25 -3.71 -5.28
N LEU A 57 0.96 -3.34 -5.24
CA LEU A 57 0.02 -3.64 -6.33
C LEU A 57 0.37 -2.86 -7.62
N ILE A 58 0.87 -1.63 -7.50
CA ILE A 58 1.39 -0.86 -8.63
C ILE A 58 2.54 -1.62 -9.30
N GLY A 59 3.47 -2.17 -8.50
CA GLY A 59 4.57 -3.00 -9.01
C GLY A 59 4.10 -4.25 -9.75
N ALA A 60 3.18 -5.01 -9.16
CA ALA A 60 2.60 -6.21 -9.78
C ALA A 60 1.85 -5.88 -11.08
N THR A 61 1.08 -4.78 -11.09
CA THR A 61 0.36 -4.33 -12.29
C THR A 61 1.32 -3.90 -13.39
N ALA A 62 2.41 -3.21 -13.05
CA ALA A 62 3.43 -2.82 -14.01
C ALA A 62 4.16 -4.03 -14.59
N ALA A 63 4.44 -5.05 -13.79
CA ALA A 63 5.04 -6.30 -14.26
C ALA A 63 4.14 -6.97 -15.31
N TYR A 64 2.85 -7.09 -15.06
CA TYR A 64 1.91 -7.58 -16.07
C TYR A 64 1.76 -6.63 -17.26
N GLY A 65 1.86 -5.31 -17.07
CA GLY A 65 1.87 -4.34 -18.19
C GLY A 65 3.01 -4.59 -19.16
N VAL A 66 4.23 -4.90 -18.67
CA VAL A 66 5.35 -5.35 -19.50
C VAL A 66 5.04 -6.66 -20.21
N ALA A 67 4.44 -7.64 -19.51
CA ALA A 67 4.07 -8.92 -20.12
C ALA A 67 3.04 -8.76 -21.25
N LEU A 68 2.05 -7.89 -21.08
CA LEU A 68 1.06 -7.54 -22.11
C LEU A 68 1.73 -6.89 -23.34
N ALA A 69 2.66 -5.96 -23.13
CA ALA A 69 3.42 -5.33 -24.21
C ALA A 69 4.26 -6.35 -25.00
N VAL A 70 4.99 -7.22 -24.30
CA VAL A 70 5.84 -8.26 -24.91
C VAL A 70 5.01 -9.29 -25.67
N ARG A 71 3.78 -9.56 -25.22
CA ARG A 71 2.86 -10.46 -25.94
C ARG A 71 2.44 -9.86 -27.28
N GLU A 72 2.27 -8.56 -27.38
CA GLU A 72 1.93 -7.86 -28.60
C GLU A 72 3.14 -7.76 -29.54
N ASP A 73 4.27 -7.29 -29.00
CA ASP A 73 5.54 -7.16 -29.70
C ASP A 73 6.71 -7.42 -28.74
N ALA A 74 7.49 -8.47 -29.03
CA ALA A 74 8.65 -8.88 -28.25
C ALA A 74 9.96 -8.19 -28.69
N SER A 75 9.91 -7.06 -29.41
CA SER A 75 11.08 -6.28 -29.79
C SER A 75 11.73 -5.54 -28.63
N ASP A 76 12.97 -5.08 -28.79
CA ASP A 76 13.65 -4.24 -27.81
C ASP A 76 12.98 -2.89 -27.68
N GLU A 77 12.51 -2.34 -28.79
CA GLU A 77 11.78 -1.07 -28.88
C GLU A 77 10.49 -1.13 -28.06
N SER A 78 9.75 -2.24 -28.14
CA SER A 78 8.53 -2.46 -27.35
C SER A 78 8.84 -2.55 -25.84
N LEU A 79 9.91 -3.24 -25.46
CA LEU A 79 10.36 -3.30 -24.06
C LEU A 79 10.71 -1.91 -23.49
N GLU A 80 11.49 -1.12 -24.22
CA GLU A 80 11.87 0.25 -23.80
C GLU A 80 10.63 1.15 -23.70
N ARG A 81 9.72 1.06 -24.67
CA ARG A 81 8.45 1.80 -24.64
C ARG A 81 7.62 1.39 -23.41
N ALA A 82 7.48 0.09 -23.13
CA ALA A 82 6.72 -0.40 -21.99
C ALA A 82 7.29 0.13 -20.66
N TYR A 83 8.62 0.07 -20.51
CA TYR A 83 9.31 0.63 -19.34
C TYR A 83 9.02 2.13 -19.18
N ALA A 84 9.20 2.92 -20.23
CA ALA A 84 9.02 4.37 -20.19
C ALA A 84 7.55 4.76 -19.90
N VAL A 85 6.61 4.14 -20.58
CA VAL A 85 5.16 4.41 -20.42
C VAL A 85 4.69 4.10 -19.01
N LEU A 86 5.08 2.94 -18.44
CA LEU A 86 4.69 2.54 -17.10
C LEU A 86 5.37 3.40 -16.03
N LEU A 87 6.68 3.66 -16.15
CA LEU A 87 7.41 4.50 -15.19
C LEU A 87 6.82 5.91 -15.11
N ALA A 88 6.38 6.47 -16.23
CA ALA A 88 5.78 7.81 -16.30
C ALA A 88 4.42 7.90 -15.61
N THR A 89 3.76 6.77 -15.28
CA THR A 89 2.46 6.77 -14.58
C THR A 89 2.55 7.29 -13.15
N ARG A 90 3.61 6.94 -12.42
CA ARG A 90 3.89 7.33 -11.04
C ARG A 90 5.42 7.38 -10.80
N PRO A 91 6.11 8.43 -11.26
CA PRO A 91 7.59 8.49 -11.25
C PRO A 91 8.22 8.39 -9.86
N THR A 92 7.48 8.74 -8.81
CA THR A 92 7.94 8.69 -7.41
C THR A 92 7.74 7.34 -6.73
N ALA A 93 7.00 6.40 -7.36
CA ALA A 93 6.66 5.11 -6.78
C ALA A 93 7.83 4.12 -6.92
N ILE A 94 8.54 3.86 -5.81
CA ILE A 94 9.76 3.02 -5.83
C ILE A 94 9.48 1.57 -6.23
N ASN A 95 8.36 0.99 -5.79
CA ASN A 95 7.98 -0.38 -6.15
C ASN A 95 7.66 -0.52 -7.65
N LEU A 96 7.16 0.53 -8.29
CA LEU A 96 6.96 0.57 -9.74
C LEU A 96 8.29 0.40 -10.47
N LYS A 97 9.27 1.25 -10.12
CA LYS A 97 10.59 1.18 -10.74
C LYS A 97 11.26 -0.18 -10.48
N TRP A 98 11.20 -0.66 -9.23
CA TRP A 98 11.75 -1.97 -8.87
C TRP A 98 11.17 -3.10 -9.72
N ALA A 99 9.83 -3.15 -9.87
CA ALA A 99 9.19 -4.20 -10.66
C ALA A 99 9.56 -4.12 -12.15
N LEU A 100 9.66 -2.90 -12.70
CA LEU A 100 10.10 -2.70 -14.07
C LEU A 100 11.55 -3.16 -14.28
N ASP A 101 12.46 -2.84 -13.35
CA ASP A 101 13.86 -3.27 -13.41
C ASP A 101 13.97 -4.81 -13.36
N GLU A 102 13.19 -5.48 -12.50
CA GLU A 102 13.09 -6.94 -12.41
C GLU A 102 12.58 -7.56 -13.73
N MET A 103 11.56 -6.97 -14.33
CA MET A 103 11.04 -7.42 -15.61
C MET A 103 12.06 -7.28 -16.73
N MET A 104 12.75 -6.13 -16.81
CA MET A 104 13.80 -5.90 -17.80
C MET A 104 14.95 -6.89 -17.64
N ALA A 105 15.39 -7.14 -16.41
CA ALA A 105 16.44 -8.14 -16.12
C ALA A 105 16.05 -9.57 -16.56
N ALA A 106 14.77 -9.93 -16.39
CA ALA A 106 14.27 -11.25 -16.74
C ALA A 106 14.07 -11.47 -18.25
N VAL A 107 13.83 -10.41 -19.03
CA VAL A 107 13.32 -10.52 -20.41
C VAL A 107 14.33 -10.02 -21.46
N ARG A 108 15.06 -8.92 -21.19
CA ARG A 108 15.85 -8.19 -22.19
C ARG A 108 16.86 -9.07 -22.93
N ASN A 109 17.60 -9.90 -22.21
CA ASN A 109 18.68 -10.72 -22.78
C ASN A 109 18.21 -12.07 -23.33
N ARG A 110 16.88 -12.30 -23.43
CA ARG A 110 16.34 -13.54 -23.99
C ARG A 110 16.10 -13.43 -25.49
N PRO A 111 16.15 -14.55 -26.22
CA PRO A 111 15.64 -14.59 -27.61
C PRO A 111 14.21 -14.13 -27.65
N ARG A 112 13.82 -13.38 -28.72
CA ARG A 112 12.47 -12.81 -28.87
C ARG A 112 11.35 -13.86 -28.71
N ALA A 113 11.55 -15.07 -29.22
CA ALA A 113 10.57 -16.16 -29.11
C ALA A 113 10.31 -16.61 -27.65
N GLU A 114 11.24 -16.40 -26.73
CA GLU A 114 11.14 -16.81 -25.32
C GLU A 114 10.62 -15.68 -24.39
N ARG A 115 10.65 -14.44 -24.87
CA ARG A 115 10.36 -13.26 -24.04
C ARG A 115 8.95 -13.26 -23.46
N ASN A 116 7.96 -13.65 -24.25
CA ASN A 116 6.57 -13.70 -23.81
C ASN A 116 6.40 -14.64 -22.60
N ALA A 117 6.84 -15.88 -22.73
CA ALA A 117 6.76 -16.84 -21.63
C ALA A 117 7.56 -16.40 -20.40
N ALA A 118 8.73 -15.77 -20.60
CA ALA A 118 9.56 -15.26 -19.51
C ALA A 118 8.90 -14.08 -18.79
N ALA A 119 8.26 -13.16 -19.53
CA ALA A 119 7.57 -12.02 -18.97
C ALA A 119 6.39 -12.43 -18.08
N TYR A 120 5.50 -13.29 -18.57
CA TYR A 120 4.37 -13.78 -17.76
C TYR A 120 4.83 -14.57 -16.54
N ARG A 121 5.85 -15.41 -16.68
CA ARG A 121 6.42 -16.13 -15.53
C ARG A 121 6.96 -15.16 -14.49
N ARG A 122 7.78 -14.17 -14.87
CA ARG A 122 8.35 -13.21 -13.91
C ARG A 122 7.26 -12.36 -13.26
N ALA A 123 6.25 -11.90 -14.00
CA ALA A 123 5.12 -11.17 -13.44
C ALA A 123 4.35 -12.01 -12.40
N ALA A 124 4.11 -13.28 -12.67
CA ALA A 124 3.49 -14.19 -11.71
C ALA A 124 4.39 -14.41 -10.47
N GLU A 125 5.71 -14.59 -10.66
CA GLU A 125 6.68 -14.70 -9.56
C GLU A 125 6.67 -13.45 -8.67
N ILE A 126 6.64 -12.25 -9.23
CA ILE A 126 6.52 -10.99 -8.48
C ILE A 126 5.26 -10.98 -7.61
N CYS A 127 4.13 -11.47 -8.12
CA CYS A 127 2.90 -11.57 -7.34
C CYS A 127 3.02 -12.57 -6.19
N GLU A 128 3.60 -13.74 -6.41
CA GLU A 128 3.79 -14.75 -5.36
C GLU A 128 4.84 -14.30 -4.32
N GLU A 129 5.90 -13.61 -4.76
CA GLU A 129 6.88 -12.97 -3.87
C GLU A 129 6.21 -11.91 -2.97
N ASP A 130 5.31 -11.07 -3.53
CA ASP A 130 4.55 -10.09 -2.76
C ASP A 130 3.72 -10.76 -1.66
N ILE A 131 2.98 -11.83 -1.99
CA ILE A 131 2.20 -12.58 -1.01
C ILE A 131 3.08 -13.18 0.09
N ALA A 132 4.23 -13.76 -0.29
CA ALA A 132 5.16 -14.35 0.67
C ALA A 132 5.75 -13.28 1.61
N ILE A 133 6.14 -12.13 1.08
CA ILE A 133 6.65 -10.99 1.83
C ILE A 133 5.57 -10.48 2.81
N ASN A 134 4.35 -10.24 2.32
CA ASN A 134 3.26 -9.74 3.16
C ASN A 134 2.86 -10.73 4.25
N THR A 135 2.88 -12.03 3.95
CA THR A 135 2.72 -13.09 4.96
C THR A 135 3.84 -13.02 6.02
N GLY A 136 5.07 -12.79 5.59
CA GLY A 136 6.22 -12.58 6.48
C GLY A 136 6.05 -11.36 7.38
N ILE A 137 5.56 -10.23 6.83
CA ILE A 137 5.23 -9.02 7.61
C ILE A 137 4.17 -9.32 8.67
N GLY A 138 3.10 -10.04 8.30
CA GLY A 138 2.07 -10.44 9.24
C GLY A 138 2.63 -11.28 10.39
N ARG A 139 3.45 -12.28 10.09
CA ARG A 139 4.14 -13.13 11.10
C ARG A 139 5.09 -12.33 12.00
N SER A 140 5.77 -11.33 11.44
CA SER A 140 6.68 -10.47 12.22
C SER A 140 5.93 -9.49 13.14
N GLY A 141 4.76 -9.01 12.72
CA GLY A 141 3.96 -8.06 13.48
C GLY A 141 3.01 -8.72 14.50
N LEU A 142 2.58 -9.95 14.27
CA LEU A 142 1.65 -10.66 15.16
C LEU A 142 2.12 -10.70 16.62
N PRO A 143 3.39 -11.02 16.95
CA PRO A 143 3.85 -11.02 18.33
C PRO A 143 3.72 -9.68 19.06
N LEU A 144 3.74 -8.55 18.33
CA LEU A 144 3.50 -7.23 18.92
C LEU A 144 2.06 -7.12 19.43
N ILE A 145 1.09 -7.60 18.67
CA ILE A 145 -0.32 -7.60 19.04
C ILE A 145 -0.58 -8.61 20.17
N GLU A 146 0.04 -9.79 20.12
CA GLU A 146 -0.04 -10.82 21.20
C GLU A 146 0.49 -10.27 22.52
N ALA A 147 1.62 -9.57 22.51
CA ALA A 147 2.20 -8.96 23.70
C ALA A 147 1.29 -7.86 24.31
N LEU A 148 0.56 -7.11 23.47
CA LEU A 148 -0.45 -6.16 23.92
C LEU A 148 -1.68 -6.88 24.48
N ALA A 149 -2.18 -7.90 23.81
CA ALA A 149 -3.33 -8.69 24.24
C ALA A 149 -3.10 -9.35 25.60
N ALA A 150 -1.87 -9.85 25.85
CA ALA A 150 -1.48 -10.45 27.13
C ALA A 150 -1.57 -9.49 28.33
N ARG A 151 -1.62 -8.17 28.08
CA ARG A 151 -1.76 -7.13 29.12
C ARG A 151 -3.20 -6.67 29.33
N LYS A 152 -4.13 -7.11 28.48
CA LYS A 152 -5.55 -6.75 28.53
C LYS A 152 -6.28 -7.57 29.59
N LYS A 153 -7.32 -6.97 30.18
CA LYS A 153 -8.24 -7.69 31.04
C LYS A 153 -9.17 -8.58 30.21
N PRO A 154 -9.77 -9.59 30.82
CA PRO A 154 -10.79 -10.42 30.14
C PRO A 154 -11.86 -9.54 29.49
N ARG A 155 -12.15 -9.80 28.20
CA ARG A 155 -13.11 -9.07 27.33
C ARG A 155 -12.64 -7.71 26.80
N GLU A 156 -11.45 -7.23 27.16
CA GLU A 156 -10.85 -6.08 26.50
C GLU A 156 -10.19 -6.52 25.19
N CYS A 157 -10.19 -5.64 24.18
CA CYS A 157 -9.53 -5.88 22.90
C CYS A 157 -8.26 -5.02 22.75
N VAL A 158 -7.37 -5.43 21.85
CA VAL A 158 -6.26 -4.59 21.41
C VAL A 158 -6.81 -3.59 20.40
N ASN A 159 -6.68 -2.31 20.70
CA ASN A 159 -7.13 -1.21 19.83
C ASN A 159 -5.97 -0.74 18.95
N VAL A 160 -6.10 -0.98 17.66
CA VAL A 160 -5.13 -0.57 16.63
C VAL A 160 -5.67 0.65 15.88
N LEU A 161 -4.85 1.69 15.74
CA LEU A 161 -5.15 2.80 14.83
C LEU A 161 -4.36 2.61 13.55
N THR A 162 -5.02 2.79 12.39
CA THR A 162 -4.36 2.75 11.08
C THR A 162 -4.79 3.93 10.22
N HIS A 163 -3.97 4.27 9.22
CA HIS A 163 -4.16 5.42 8.34
C HIS A 163 -3.96 5.01 6.88
N CYS A 164 -4.74 5.56 5.99
CA CYS A 164 -4.77 5.21 4.56
C CYS A 164 -5.28 3.77 4.33
N ASN A 165 -4.88 3.17 3.21
CA ASN A 165 -5.07 1.77 2.97
C ASN A 165 -3.72 1.12 2.68
N ALA A 166 -3.27 0.28 3.59
CA ALA A 166 -2.12 -0.59 3.47
C ALA A 166 -2.53 -2.04 3.78
N GLY A 167 -3.72 -2.39 3.32
CA GLY A 167 -4.29 -3.72 3.37
C GLY A 167 -4.09 -4.48 2.06
N TRP A 168 -4.85 -5.57 1.89
CA TRP A 168 -4.70 -6.46 0.74
C TRP A 168 -5.09 -5.78 -0.58
N LEU A 169 -5.96 -4.75 -0.57
CA LEU A 169 -6.25 -3.94 -1.74
C LEU A 169 -5.05 -3.09 -2.21
N ALA A 170 -4.03 -2.89 -1.37
CA ALA A 170 -2.80 -2.19 -1.72
C ALA A 170 -1.69 -3.13 -2.22
N ALA A 171 -1.89 -4.44 -2.13
CA ALA A 171 -0.97 -5.52 -2.42
C ALA A 171 -1.64 -6.55 -3.34
N VAL A 172 -0.97 -7.65 -3.62
CA VAL A 172 -1.59 -8.78 -4.33
C VAL A 172 -2.58 -9.50 -3.42
N ASP A 173 -2.16 -9.75 -2.16
CA ASP A 173 -2.98 -10.36 -1.12
C ASP A 173 -2.46 -9.99 0.28
N ILE A 174 -3.29 -10.17 1.33
CA ILE A 174 -3.00 -9.99 2.77
C ILE A 174 -2.73 -8.53 3.15
N GLY A 175 -1.93 -7.80 2.39
CA GLY A 175 -1.51 -6.42 2.68
C GLY A 175 -0.29 -6.32 3.58
N THR A 176 0.10 -5.12 3.95
CA THR A 176 1.26 -4.82 4.79
C THR A 176 0.84 -4.50 6.24
N ALA A 177 0.30 -3.31 6.49
CA ALA A 177 -0.11 -2.89 7.83
C ALA A 177 -1.27 -3.71 8.40
N THR A 178 -2.18 -4.18 7.55
CA THR A 178 -3.31 -5.01 7.99
C THR A 178 -2.94 -6.49 8.14
N ALA A 179 -1.80 -6.95 7.60
CA ALA A 179 -1.40 -8.35 7.70
C ALA A 179 -1.33 -8.86 9.14
N PRO A 180 -0.63 -8.21 10.10
CA PRO A 180 -0.64 -8.64 11.49
C PRO A 180 -2.02 -8.52 12.14
N ILE A 181 -2.86 -7.58 11.70
CA ILE A 181 -4.23 -7.39 12.18
C ILE A 181 -5.11 -8.59 11.78
N TYR A 182 -5.07 -8.99 10.51
CA TYR A 182 -5.80 -10.15 10.02
C TYR A 182 -5.34 -11.43 10.71
N MET A 183 -4.02 -11.63 10.85
CA MET A 183 -3.50 -12.80 11.54
C MET A 183 -3.92 -12.84 13.02
N ALA A 184 -3.91 -11.70 13.71
CA ALA A 184 -4.38 -11.63 15.10
C ALA A 184 -5.87 -11.98 15.21
N HIS A 185 -6.71 -11.45 14.33
CA HIS A 185 -8.13 -11.75 14.26
C HIS A 185 -8.39 -13.24 13.98
N ASP A 186 -7.70 -13.82 12.99
CA ASP A 186 -7.83 -15.23 12.60
C ASP A 186 -7.34 -16.19 13.68
N HIS A 187 -6.41 -15.75 14.55
CA HIS A 187 -5.98 -16.47 15.74
C HIS A 187 -6.93 -16.28 16.95
N GLY A 188 -8.05 -15.58 16.78
CA GLY A 188 -9.03 -15.35 17.83
C GLY A 188 -8.61 -14.32 18.89
N ILE A 189 -7.58 -13.50 18.62
CA ILE A 189 -7.19 -12.40 19.50
C ILE A 189 -8.23 -11.29 19.40
N PRO A 190 -8.84 -10.85 20.52
CA PRO A 190 -9.77 -9.73 20.51
C PRO A 190 -9.07 -8.46 20.03
N ILE A 191 -9.46 -7.96 18.86
CA ILE A 191 -8.88 -6.76 18.23
C ILE A 191 -9.98 -5.82 17.75
N HIS A 192 -9.73 -4.53 17.82
CA HIS A 192 -10.56 -3.49 17.23
C HIS A 192 -9.71 -2.50 16.46
N VAL A 193 -10.14 -2.09 15.27
CA VAL A 193 -9.37 -1.19 14.41
C VAL A 193 -10.06 0.17 14.29
N PHE A 194 -9.37 1.24 14.66
CA PHE A 194 -9.75 2.60 14.27
C PHE A 194 -9.11 2.92 12.94
N ALA A 195 -9.93 3.09 11.89
CA ALA A 195 -9.49 3.44 10.56
C ALA A 195 -9.75 4.92 10.29
N ASP A 196 -8.69 5.71 10.08
CA ASP A 196 -8.83 7.09 9.62
C ASP A 196 -9.50 7.13 8.24
N GLU A 197 -10.40 8.07 7.98
CA GLU A 197 -11.04 8.25 6.67
C GLU A 197 -10.04 8.52 5.55
N THR A 198 -8.93 9.20 5.86
CA THR A 198 -7.81 9.52 4.95
C THR A 198 -8.21 10.47 3.82
N ARG A 199 -8.58 11.71 4.17
CA ARG A 199 -8.78 12.77 3.18
C ARG A 199 -7.47 13.01 2.37
N PRO A 200 -7.55 13.50 1.11
CA PRO A 200 -8.78 13.84 0.37
C PRO A 200 -9.48 12.67 -0.33
N ARG A 201 -8.76 11.54 -0.64
CA ARG A 201 -9.33 10.44 -1.43
C ARG A 201 -10.06 9.36 -0.63
N ASN A 202 -10.11 9.49 0.67
CA ASN A 202 -10.86 8.61 1.57
C ASN A 202 -10.48 7.14 1.48
N GLN A 203 -9.16 6.82 1.29
CA GLN A 203 -8.72 5.42 1.19
C GLN A 203 -9.00 4.61 2.46
N GLY A 204 -9.00 5.24 3.62
CA GLY A 204 -9.40 4.59 4.86
C GLY A 204 -10.90 4.27 4.87
N ALA A 205 -11.74 5.24 4.52
CA ALA A 205 -13.19 5.05 4.49
C ALA A 205 -13.63 4.09 3.38
N SER A 206 -13.07 4.26 2.17
CA SER A 206 -13.52 3.52 1.00
C SER A 206 -12.91 2.13 0.87
N LEU A 207 -11.69 1.94 1.34
CA LEU A 207 -10.93 0.69 1.12
C LEU A 207 -10.66 -0.04 2.43
N THR A 208 -10.03 0.61 3.43
CA THR A 208 -9.66 -0.07 4.68
C THR A 208 -10.88 -0.54 5.47
N ALA A 209 -11.86 0.32 5.66
CA ALA A 209 -13.10 -0.07 6.32
C ALA A 209 -13.85 -1.16 5.55
N TRP A 210 -13.85 -1.09 4.21
CA TRP A 210 -14.47 -2.11 3.38
C TRP A 210 -13.76 -3.46 3.51
N GLU A 211 -12.44 -3.51 3.37
CA GLU A 211 -11.69 -4.77 3.46
C GLU A 211 -11.75 -5.41 4.86
N LEU A 212 -11.69 -4.60 5.92
CA LEU A 212 -11.86 -5.08 7.30
C LEU A 212 -13.25 -5.69 7.50
N GLY A 213 -14.29 -5.02 6.97
CA GLY A 213 -15.66 -5.52 7.01
C GLY A 213 -15.86 -6.83 6.25
N GLN A 214 -15.23 -6.99 5.06
CA GLN A 214 -15.29 -8.24 4.30
C GLN A 214 -14.63 -9.41 5.04
N HIS A 215 -13.59 -9.15 5.84
CA HIS A 215 -12.90 -10.16 6.65
C HIS A 215 -13.54 -10.37 8.03
N GLY A 216 -14.49 -9.52 8.43
CA GLY A 216 -15.16 -9.61 9.72
C GLY A 216 -14.37 -9.01 10.89
N VAL A 217 -13.32 -8.24 10.64
CA VAL A 217 -12.54 -7.56 11.68
C VAL A 217 -13.34 -6.40 12.27
N PRO A 218 -13.58 -6.36 13.60
CA PRO A 218 -14.24 -5.24 14.26
C PRO A 218 -13.48 -3.92 14.02
N HIS A 219 -14.17 -2.89 13.53
CA HIS A 219 -13.55 -1.61 13.24
C HIS A 219 -14.51 -0.43 13.40
N THR A 220 -13.94 0.76 13.53
CA THR A 220 -14.65 2.04 13.55
C THR A 220 -13.95 3.00 12.59
N LEU A 221 -14.72 3.58 11.68
CA LEU A 221 -14.26 4.67 10.84
C LEU A 221 -14.23 5.97 11.63
N ILE A 222 -13.13 6.71 11.57
CA ILE A 222 -12.95 7.98 12.27
C ILE A 222 -12.47 9.06 11.31
N ALA A 223 -12.75 10.33 11.64
CA ALA A 223 -12.17 11.47 10.96
C ALA A 223 -10.64 11.52 11.22
N ASP A 224 -9.86 12.03 10.25
CA ASP A 224 -8.38 12.01 10.29
C ASP A 224 -7.78 12.62 11.57
N ASN A 225 -8.43 13.63 12.15
CA ASN A 225 -7.92 14.29 13.36
C ASN A 225 -8.34 13.59 14.67
N THR A 226 -9.22 12.60 14.62
CA THR A 226 -9.75 11.90 15.81
C THR A 226 -8.69 11.04 16.48
N GLY A 227 -7.72 10.50 15.72
CA GLY A 227 -6.69 9.60 16.25
C GLY A 227 -5.91 10.19 17.44
N GLY A 228 -5.53 11.49 17.39
CA GLY A 228 -4.87 12.17 18.49
C GLY A 228 -5.73 12.24 19.76
N HIS A 229 -7.02 12.53 19.62
CA HIS A 229 -7.97 12.53 20.74
C HIS A 229 -8.09 11.14 21.38
N LEU A 230 -8.22 10.09 20.57
CA LEU A 230 -8.29 8.71 21.09
C LEU A 230 -7.03 8.31 21.85
N MET A 231 -5.83 8.70 21.37
CA MET A 231 -4.57 8.43 22.06
C MET A 231 -4.49 9.17 23.40
N GLN A 232 -4.91 10.43 23.47
CA GLN A 232 -4.97 11.20 24.72
C GLN A 232 -5.85 10.57 25.80
N HIS A 233 -6.86 9.80 25.37
CA HIS A 233 -7.79 9.12 26.29
C HIS A 233 -7.43 7.65 26.53
N GLY A 234 -6.26 7.18 26.06
CA GLY A 234 -5.79 5.82 26.26
C GLY A 234 -6.63 4.76 25.52
N LEU A 235 -7.32 5.17 24.44
CA LEU A 235 -8.19 4.29 23.66
C LEU A 235 -7.47 3.60 22.50
N VAL A 236 -6.19 3.92 22.27
CA VAL A 236 -5.33 3.29 21.23
C VAL A 236 -4.14 2.64 21.91
N ASP A 237 -3.92 1.36 21.65
CA ASP A 237 -2.79 0.61 22.17
C ASP A 237 -1.56 0.65 21.25
N VAL A 238 -1.80 0.76 19.96
CA VAL A 238 -0.74 0.77 18.93
C VAL A 238 -1.23 1.45 17.68
N VAL A 239 -0.33 2.14 16.99
CA VAL A 239 -0.53 2.61 15.61
C VAL A 239 0.27 1.73 14.69
N ILE A 240 -0.37 1.18 13.65
CA ILE A 240 0.27 0.41 12.59
C ILE A 240 -0.15 0.99 11.24
N VAL A 241 0.80 1.54 10.49
CA VAL A 241 0.58 2.12 9.17
C VAL A 241 1.46 1.46 8.12
N GLY A 242 1.11 1.61 6.86
CA GLY A 242 1.99 1.26 5.74
C GLY A 242 2.95 2.39 5.40
N THR A 243 3.61 2.27 4.25
CA THR A 243 4.46 3.33 3.69
C THR A 243 4.58 3.20 2.18
N ASP A 244 4.77 4.33 1.51
CA ASP A 244 5.09 4.39 0.09
C ASP A 244 6.61 4.36 -0.16
N ARG A 245 7.44 4.77 0.85
CA ARG A 245 8.90 4.72 0.78
C ARG A 245 9.51 4.85 2.17
N VAL A 246 10.55 4.05 2.44
CA VAL A 246 11.43 4.22 3.60
C VAL A 246 12.83 4.51 3.11
N THR A 247 13.46 5.58 3.63
CA THR A 247 14.81 5.98 3.25
C THR A 247 15.90 5.19 3.99
N ALA A 248 17.14 5.35 3.54
CA ALA A 248 18.28 4.67 4.16
C ALA A 248 18.47 5.00 5.65
N ASN A 249 18.09 6.20 6.12
CA ASN A 249 18.17 6.59 7.52
C ASN A 249 16.95 6.13 8.35
N GLY A 250 15.91 5.59 7.70
CA GLY A 250 14.69 5.11 8.35
C GLY A 250 13.53 6.10 8.39
N ASP A 251 13.61 7.23 7.68
CA ASP A 251 12.48 8.14 7.52
C ASP A 251 11.41 7.49 6.65
N VAL A 252 10.15 7.76 6.97
CA VAL A 252 8.99 7.12 6.35
C VAL A 252 8.17 8.13 5.58
N CYS A 253 8.13 8.01 4.24
CA CYS A 253 7.21 8.74 3.40
C CYS A 253 5.93 7.94 3.22
N ASN A 254 4.80 8.51 3.64
CA ASN A 254 3.50 7.86 3.54
C ASN A 254 2.40 8.89 3.28
N LYS A 255 1.17 8.41 3.13
CA LYS A 255 -0.02 9.25 2.93
C LYS A 255 -0.05 10.41 3.92
N ILE A 256 -0.37 11.63 3.39
CA ILE A 256 -0.50 12.85 4.19
C ILE A 256 -1.35 12.61 5.45
N GLY A 257 -0.88 13.08 6.60
CA GLY A 257 -1.46 12.85 7.92
C GLY A 257 -0.73 11.80 8.76
N THR A 258 0.17 11.00 8.16
CA THR A 258 0.97 10.00 8.89
C THR A 258 1.90 10.66 9.91
N TYR A 259 2.56 11.76 9.56
CA TYR A 259 3.43 12.50 10.46
C TYR A 259 2.68 13.02 11.68
N LEU A 260 1.46 13.55 11.51
CA LEU A 260 0.63 14.01 12.63
C LEU A 260 0.25 12.86 13.58
N LYS A 261 -0.03 11.65 13.06
CA LYS A 261 -0.29 10.47 13.88
C LYS A 261 0.93 10.03 14.65
N ALA A 262 2.11 10.08 14.04
CA ALA A 262 3.37 9.73 14.71
C ALA A 262 3.71 10.73 15.83
N LEU A 263 3.46 12.03 15.64
CA LEU A 263 3.61 13.05 16.69
C LEU A 263 2.64 12.80 17.84
N ALA A 264 1.36 12.57 17.57
CA ALA A 264 0.37 12.28 18.60
C ALA A 264 0.69 10.98 19.35
N ALA A 265 1.13 9.94 18.64
CA ALA A 265 1.56 8.67 19.25
C ALA A 265 2.75 8.89 20.19
N ARG A 266 3.76 9.66 19.77
CA ARG A 266 4.94 9.98 20.58
C ARG A 266 4.57 10.76 21.84
N ASP A 267 3.71 11.78 21.73
CA ASP A 267 3.27 12.61 22.84
C ASP A 267 2.50 11.80 23.90
N ASN A 268 1.74 10.79 23.46
CA ASN A 268 0.90 9.94 24.32
C ASN A 268 1.54 8.58 24.67
N ASN A 269 2.82 8.36 24.35
CA ASN A 269 3.54 7.09 24.60
C ASN A 269 2.88 5.86 23.95
N VAL A 270 2.18 6.04 22.83
CA VAL A 270 1.62 4.96 22.01
C VAL A 270 2.69 4.49 21.01
N PRO A 271 3.00 3.19 20.93
CA PRO A 271 3.96 2.69 19.94
C PRO A 271 3.44 2.89 18.51
N PHE A 272 4.33 3.39 17.65
CA PHE A 272 4.05 3.68 16.24
C PHE A 272 4.93 2.80 15.36
N TYR A 273 4.30 1.83 14.68
CA TYR A 273 4.98 0.90 13.79
C TYR A 273 4.62 1.18 12.33
N VAL A 274 5.59 0.93 11.45
CA VAL A 274 5.41 1.02 10.00
C VAL A 274 5.68 -0.33 9.38
N ALA A 275 4.70 -0.89 8.68
CA ALA A 275 4.78 -2.18 8.03
C ALA A 275 5.09 -2.00 6.53
N LEU A 276 6.14 -2.67 6.05
CA LEU A 276 6.60 -2.52 4.68
C LEU A 276 7.29 -3.76 4.13
N PRO A 277 7.13 -4.03 2.82
CA PRO A 277 7.92 -5.00 2.10
C PRO A 277 9.30 -4.43 1.76
N SER A 278 10.34 -5.26 1.69
CA SER A 278 11.68 -4.80 1.38
C SER A 278 11.82 -4.00 0.05
N PRO A 279 11.04 -4.24 -1.03
CA PRO A 279 11.10 -3.39 -2.22
C PRO A 279 10.75 -1.91 -1.99
N THR A 280 10.08 -1.58 -0.89
CA THR A 280 9.71 -0.20 -0.53
C THR A 280 10.86 0.58 0.13
N ILE A 281 12.00 -0.09 0.47
CA ILE A 281 13.17 0.57 1.04
C ILE A 281 14.01 1.19 -0.07
N ASP A 282 14.24 2.50 0.01
CA ASP A 282 15.08 3.27 -0.88
C ASP A 282 16.41 3.62 -0.20
N PHE A 283 17.44 2.84 -0.48
CA PHE A 283 18.78 3.06 0.05
C PHE A 283 19.53 4.22 -0.61
N ALA A 284 19.03 4.75 -1.75
CA ALA A 284 19.65 5.87 -2.44
C ALA A 284 19.34 7.22 -1.78
N VAL A 285 18.22 7.32 -1.06
CA VAL A 285 17.79 8.52 -0.33
C VAL A 285 18.26 8.44 1.12
N ALA A 286 18.98 9.47 1.57
CA ALA A 286 19.54 9.51 2.92
C ALA A 286 18.70 10.31 3.91
N ASP A 287 18.02 11.37 3.46
CA ASP A 287 17.15 12.26 4.26
C ASP A 287 15.79 12.40 3.57
N GLY A 288 14.77 11.84 4.21
CA GLY A 288 13.44 11.82 3.61
C GLY A 288 12.80 13.19 3.49
N VAL A 289 13.02 14.07 4.45
CA VAL A 289 12.43 15.43 4.47
C VAL A 289 13.06 16.32 3.41
N ALA A 290 14.37 16.20 3.23
CA ALA A 290 15.11 17.05 2.28
C ALA A 290 15.04 16.54 0.84
N GLU A 291 15.01 15.23 0.62
CA GLU A 291 15.27 14.64 -0.69
C GLU A 291 14.03 14.05 -1.38
N ILE A 292 12.96 13.69 -0.64
CA ILE A 292 11.78 13.11 -1.27
C ILE A 292 10.88 14.22 -1.84
N PRO A 293 10.69 14.27 -3.17
CA PRO A 293 9.74 15.21 -3.75
C PRO A 293 8.30 14.78 -3.38
N ILE A 294 7.56 15.70 -2.75
CA ILE A 294 6.16 15.44 -2.38
C ILE A 294 5.25 15.77 -3.55
N GLU A 295 4.52 14.77 -4.02
CA GLU A 295 3.54 14.91 -5.11
C GLU A 295 2.42 15.87 -4.69
N GLN A 296 2.18 16.89 -5.51
CA GLN A 296 0.95 17.69 -5.45
C GLN A 296 -0.04 17.18 -6.48
N ARG A 297 -1.25 16.88 -6.02
CA ARG A 297 -2.30 16.27 -6.81
C ARG A 297 -3.37 17.28 -7.20
N ALA A 298 -4.35 16.85 -8.02
CA ALA A 298 -5.43 17.71 -8.48
C ALA A 298 -6.20 18.34 -7.32
N ALA A 299 -6.50 19.63 -7.44
CA ALA A 299 -7.22 20.43 -6.45
C ALA A 299 -8.62 19.86 -6.17
N ASP A 300 -9.28 19.34 -7.20
CA ASP A 300 -10.64 18.78 -7.08
C ASP A 300 -10.74 17.61 -6.08
N GLU A 301 -9.66 16.84 -5.86
CA GLU A 301 -9.67 15.79 -4.84
C GLU A 301 -9.94 16.34 -3.43
N VAL A 302 -9.47 17.55 -3.13
CA VAL A 302 -9.74 18.24 -1.85
C VAL A 302 -11.05 19.01 -1.89
N ALA A 303 -11.33 19.70 -3.02
CA ALA A 303 -12.49 20.56 -3.15
C ALA A 303 -13.82 19.82 -3.28
N THR A 304 -13.79 18.52 -3.58
CA THR A 304 -14.99 17.71 -3.78
C THR A 304 -14.99 16.47 -2.87
N VAL A 305 -16.14 15.83 -2.76
CA VAL A 305 -16.30 14.51 -2.15
C VAL A 305 -17.28 13.70 -2.98
N THR A 306 -16.97 12.41 -3.16
CA THR A 306 -17.86 11.44 -3.80
C THR A 306 -18.52 10.57 -2.74
N GLY A 307 -19.81 10.39 -2.83
CA GLY A 307 -20.57 9.58 -1.89
C GLY A 307 -21.88 9.05 -2.48
N ARG A 308 -22.60 8.25 -1.68
CA ARG A 308 -23.90 7.70 -2.05
C ARG A 308 -25.01 8.53 -1.41
N THR A 309 -25.93 9.03 -2.23
CA THR A 309 -27.11 9.76 -1.75
C THR A 309 -28.09 8.82 -1.03
N ALA A 310 -29.09 9.39 -0.36
CA ALA A 310 -30.14 8.63 0.29
C ALA A 310 -30.95 7.77 -0.71
N GLU A 311 -31.05 8.23 -1.97
CA GLU A 311 -31.72 7.51 -3.08
C GLU A 311 -30.83 6.46 -3.74
N GLY A 312 -29.59 6.28 -3.24
CA GLY A 312 -28.64 5.26 -3.72
C GLY A 312 -27.78 5.66 -4.93
N ARG A 313 -27.87 6.92 -5.40
CA ARG A 313 -27.03 7.42 -6.50
C ARG A 313 -25.63 7.75 -5.98
N ILE A 314 -24.62 7.50 -6.79
CA ILE A 314 -23.23 7.94 -6.52
C ILE A 314 -23.06 9.31 -7.16
N GLU A 315 -22.75 10.29 -6.34
CA GLU A 315 -22.60 11.68 -6.78
C GLU A 315 -21.30 12.28 -6.22
N THR A 316 -20.69 13.16 -7.00
CA THR A 316 -19.55 13.98 -6.56
C THR A 316 -20.05 15.39 -6.35
N VAL A 317 -19.83 15.92 -5.16
CA VAL A 317 -20.27 17.28 -4.78
C VAL A 317 -19.09 18.13 -4.35
N ARG A 318 -19.16 19.44 -4.66
CA ARG A 318 -18.18 20.40 -4.19
C ARG A 318 -18.47 20.74 -2.72
N ILE A 319 -17.41 20.71 -1.90
CA ILE A 319 -17.47 21.04 -0.45
C ILE A 319 -16.74 22.33 -0.09
N ALA A 320 -15.98 22.90 -1.03
CA ALA A 320 -15.28 24.16 -0.86
C ALA A 320 -16.00 25.30 -1.61
N PRO A 321 -15.95 26.56 -1.13
CA PRO A 321 -16.46 27.70 -1.86
C PRO A 321 -15.80 27.85 -3.24
N ASP A 322 -16.53 28.38 -4.22
CA ASP A 322 -15.96 28.69 -5.54
C ASP A 322 -14.83 29.72 -5.43
N GLY A 323 -13.79 29.52 -6.22
CA GLY A 323 -12.62 30.39 -6.21
C GLY A 323 -11.63 30.17 -5.05
N THR A 324 -11.93 29.26 -4.11
CA THR A 324 -10.98 28.90 -3.03
C THR A 324 -9.74 28.23 -3.62
N SER A 325 -8.55 28.76 -3.32
CA SER A 325 -7.27 28.13 -3.66
C SER A 325 -7.08 26.84 -2.86
N VAL A 326 -6.63 25.79 -3.54
CA VAL A 326 -6.45 24.45 -2.95
C VAL A 326 -5.00 23.99 -3.11
N ALA A 327 -4.41 23.49 -2.05
CA ALA A 327 -3.16 22.74 -2.07
C ALA A 327 -3.43 21.28 -1.67
N ASN A 328 -2.96 20.33 -2.47
CA ASN A 328 -3.21 18.90 -2.26
C ASN A 328 -1.88 18.14 -2.23
N TYR A 329 -1.22 18.12 -1.08
CA TYR A 329 -0.03 17.31 -0.84
C TYR A 329 -0.44 15.86 -0.62
N GLY A 330 0.12 14.94 -1.43
CA GLY A 330 -0.26 13.53 -1.40
C GLY A 330 0.34 12.77 -0.22
N PHE A 331 1.51 13.20 0.26
CA PHE A 331 2.33 12.48 1.25
C PHE A 331 2.93 13.46 2.26
N ASP A 332 3.37 12.91 3.40
CA ASP A 332 4.29 13.56 4.33
C ASP A 332 5.44 12.63 4.70
N VAL A 333 6.47 13.17 5.35
CA VAL A 333 7.61 12.40 5.83
C VAL A 333 7.62 12.38 7.34
N THR A 334 7.55 11.19 7.91
CA THR A 334 7.71 10.91 9.33
C THR A 334 9.18 10.62 9.61
N PRO A 335 9.89 11.48 10.37
CA PRO A 335 11.27 11.21 10.75
C PRO A 335 11.43 9.91 11.55
N ALA A 336 12.52 9.18 11.32
CA ALA A 336 12.83 7.90 11.95
C ALA A 336 12.71 7.93 13.50
N ARG A 337 13.03 9.07 14.15
CA ARG A 337 12.92 9.27 15.61
C ARG A 337 11.50 9.11 16.16
N LEU A 338 10.48 9.19 15.35
CA LEU A 338 9.07 9.00 15.72
C LEU A 338 8.57 7.58 15.48
N VAL A 339 9.36 6.75 14.82
CA VAL A 339 9.00 5.36 14.48
C VAL A 339 9.54 4.42 15.56
N THR A 340 8.65 3.68 16.22
CA THR A 340 9.03 2.68 17.22
C THR A 340 9.75 1.49 16.59
N GLY A 341 9.31 1.07 15.40
CA GLY A 341 9.95 0.01 14.64
C GLY A 341 9.31 -0.17 13.26
N LEU A 342 10.07 -0.80 12.38
CA LEU A 342 9.68 -1.19 11.04
C LEU A 342 9.34 -2.68 11.04
N ILE A 343 8.10 -3.03 10.68
CA ILE A 343 7.66 -4.43 10.55
C ILE A 343 7.95 -4.87 9.12
N THR A 344 8.87 -5.81 8.96
CA THR A 344 9.27 -6.33 7.64
C THR A 344 9.11 -7.85 7.60
N GLU A 345 9.25 -8.45 6.43
CA GLU A 345 9.29 -9.91 6.28
C GLU A 345 10.48 -10.58 6.99
N ARG A 346 11.46 -9.79 7.46
CA ARG A 346 12.66 -10.25 8.19
C ARG A 346 12.60 -9.99 9.69
N GLY A 347 11.45 -9.54 10.19
CA GLY A 347 11.26 -9.21 11.59
C GLY A 347 10.96 -7.73 11.81
N VAL A 348 10.82 -7.37 13.07
CA VAL A 348 10.67 -5.97 13.51
C VAL A 348 12.07 -5.40 13.74
N ILE A 349 12.40 -4.34 13.01
CA ILE A 349 13.72 -3.71 13.05
C ILE A 349 13.63 -2.23 13.45
N ALA A 350 14.69 -1.67 14.00
CA ALA A 350 14.74 -0.25 14.30
C ALA A 350 14.72 0.58 12.99
N ALA A 351 14.04 1.74 13.02
CA ALA A 351 14.09 2.71 11.93
C ALA A 351 15.46 3.44 11.95
N SER A 352 16.48 2.78 11.41
CA SER A 352 17.84 3.33 11.38
C SER A 352 18.65 2.74 10.24
N ARG A 353 19.63 3.49 9.74
CA ARG A 353 20.53 3.06 8.66
C ARG A 353 21.22 1.72 8.98
N ALA A 354 21.71 1.58 10.22
CA ALA A 354 22.45 0.36 10.62
C ALA A 354 21.53 -0.87 10.62
N ALA A 355 20.32 -0.75 11.18
CA ALA A 355 19.35 -1.85 11.23
C ALA A 355 18.85 -2.24 9.82
N LEU A 356 18.54 -1.25 8.98
CA LEU A 356 18.11 -1.49 7.59
C LEU A 356 19.22 -2.16 6.77
N ALA A 357 20.46 -1.66 6.83
CA ALA A 357 21.58 -2.25 6.11
C ALA A 357 21.93 -3.68 6.61
N GLY A 358 21.81 -3.91 7.92
CA GLY A 358 22.00 -5.24 8.52
C GLY A 358 20.93 -6.25 8.08
N ALA A 359 19.66 -5.83 8.04
CA ALA A 359 18.56 -6.69 7.61
C ALA A 359 18.57 -6.94 6.08
N PHE A 360 19.00 -5.96 5.27
CA PHE A 360 18.96 -6.02 3.80
C PHE A 360 20.30 -5.69 3.13
N PRO A 361 21.39 -6.45 3.45
CA PRO A 361 22.76 -6.09 3.02
C PRO A 361 22.95 -6.07 1.50
N LYS A 362 22.28 -6.96 0.76
CA LYS A 362 22.35 -6.98 -0.71
C LYS A 362 21.79 -5.71 -1.33
N ARG A 363 20.65 -5.22 -0.82
CA ARG A 363 20.01 -3.99 -1.32
C ARG A 363 20.83 -2.74 -0.94
N ALA A 364 21.32 -2.69 0.30
CA ALA A 364 22.17 -1.60 0.78
C ALA A 364 23.51 -1.53 0.00
N GLY A 365 24.05 -2.68 -0.44
CA GLY A 365 25.27 -2.75 -1.26
C GLY A 365 25.03 -2.34 -2.72
N ALA A 366 23.86 -2.57 -3.27
CA ALA A 366 23.53 -2.20 -4.65
C ALA A 366 23.26 -0.68 -4.84
N ALA A 367 23.05 0.08 -3.75
CA ALA A 367 22.81 1.52 -3.78
C ALA A 367 24.10 2.38 -3.63
N LYS A 368 25.27 1.73 -3.53
CA LYS A 368 26.59 2.37 -3.54
C LYS A 368 27.13 2.40 -4.97
#